data_f3a9d9ba20e6b4d30378c0b2b383a21c
#
_entry.id   f3a9d9ba20e6b4d30378c0b2b383a21c
#
_cell.length_a   1.000
_cell.length_b   1.000
_cell.length_c   1.000
_cell.angle_alpha   90.00
_cell.angle_beta   90.00
_cell.angle_gamma   90.00
#
_symmetry.space_group_name_H-M   'P 1'
#
loop_
_entity.id
_entity.type
_entity.pdbx_description
1 polymer ?
#
loop_
_entity_poly.entity_id
_entity_poly.type
_entity_poly.pdbx_seq_one_letter_code
_entity_poly.pdbx_strand_id
1 'polypeptide(L)'
;MKSKLDPRIRRIINRIRDESLRKKILAFLSDLSVEINGERYSGLPLAEAPASRSHHHSYPGGLIEHILSTINIALALCDSVERIYGGRVDRDLVIGGVVLHDILKPLTYYEKDGGSYRNSPLGERLDHLTLLVSEMLKRNFPLSLIHIVAASHGQAGPISPKTIEALICHIADDADSKMNWEVLNAAKYLVREVTGEPWDRMDSKMAFMILAWKAEGGWEGLKSQIEEFKRKSSICK
;
A
#
# COMPACT_ATOMS: atom_id res chain seq x y z
N MET A 1 8.92 15.07 -14.63
CA MET A 1 8.49 15.85 -13.44
C MET A 1 8.89 15.10 -12.19
N LYS A 2 9.60 15.74 -11.23
CA LYS A 2 9.87 15.08 -9.93
C LYS A 2 8.55 14.90 -9.21
N SER A 3 8.13 13.67 -8.96
CA SER A 3 6.93 13.36 -8.18
C SER A 3 7.09 13.99 -6.78
N LYS A 4 6.14 14.82 -6.39
CA LYS A 4 6.15 15.43 -5.05
C LYS A 4 5.75 14.35 -4.06
N LEU A 5 6.68 13.92 -3.21
CA LEU A 5 6.41 12.92 -2.16
C LEU A 5 5.26 13.39 -1.26
N ASP A 6 4.32 12.48 -0.99
CA ASP A 6 3.18 12.75 -0.09
C ASP A 6 3.68 13.27 1.26
N PRO A 7 3.13 14.41 1.76
CA PRO A 7 3.58 15.01 3.01
C PRO A 7 3.43 14.09 4.23
N ARG A 8 2.46 13.17 4.22
CA ARG A 8 2.22 12.20 5.30
C ARG A 8 3.35 11.17 5.34
N ILE A 9 3.74 10.61 4.17
CA ILE A 9 4.88 9.69 4.06
C ILE A 9 6.17 10.41 4.45
N ARG A 10 6.39 11.64 3.99
CA ARG A 10 7.56 12.44 4.39
C ARG A 10 7.64 12.63 5.90
N ARG A 11 6.51 12.91 6.57
CA ARG A 11 6.45 13.06 8.03
C ARG A 11 6.84 11.77 8.76
N ILE A 12 6.44 10.62 8.24
CA ILE A 12 6.80 9.30 8.77
C ILE A 12 8.30 9.06 8.63
N ILE A 13 8.87 9.28 7.44
CA ILE A 13 10.31 9.11 7.17
C ILE A 13 11.16 10.02 8.07
N ASN A 14 10.69 11.23 8.38
CA ASN A 14 11.37 12.15 9.28
C ASN A 14 11.44 11.66 10.74
N ARG A 15 10.73 10.59 11.11
CA ARG A 15 10.86 9.93 12.42
C ARG A 15 12.06 8.97 12.48
N ILE A 16 12.65 8.62 11.35
CA ILE A 16 13.90 7.84 11.29
C ILE A 16 15.02 8.68 11.90
N ARG A 17 15.67 8.16 12.94
CA ARG A 17 16.74 8.83 13.69
C ARG A 17 18.08 8.74 12.96
N ASP A 18 18.36 7.59 12.33
CA ASP A 18 19.52 7.42 11.47
C ASP A 18 19.43 8.36 10.26
N GLU A 19 20.22 9.44 10.32
CA GLU A 19 20.23 10.48 9.28
C GLU A 19 20.69 9.94 7.93
N SER A 20 21.65 9.02 7.91
CA SER A 20 22.16 8.41 6.67
C SER A 20 21.08 7.57 6.01
N LEU A 21 20.40 6.71 6.77
CA LEU A 21 19.28 5.90 6.29
C LEU A 21 18.14 6.78 5.80
N ARG A 22 17.74 7.79 6.57
CA ARG A 22 16.70 8.74 6.21
C ARG A 22 16.98 9.46 4.89
N LYS A 23 18.20 9.99 4.72
CA LYS A 23 18.62 10.65 3.48
C LYS A 23 18.58 9.70 2.29
N LYS A 24 19.03 8.46 2.47
CA LYS A 24 19.06 7.43 1.44
C LYS A 24 17.64 7.06 0.98
N ILE A 25 16.69 6.88 1.91
CA ILE A 25 15.29 6.62 1.58
C ILE A 25 14.68 7.82 0.83
N LEU A 26 14.87 9.04 1.30
CA LEU A 26 14.36 10.23 0.63
C LEU A 26 14.94 10.40 -0.78
N ALA A 27 16.22 10.12 -0.97
CA ALA A 27 16.85 10.13 -2.29
C ALA A 27 16.24 9.07 -3.22
N PHE A 28 15.99 7.87 -2.73
CA PHE A 28 15.33 6.83 -3.50
C PHE A 28 13.91 7.23 -3.93
N LEU A 29 13.12 7.76 -3.01
CA LEU A 29 11.74 8.20 -3.28
C LEU A 29 11.65 9.43 -4.20
N SER A 30 12.75 10.16 -4.39
CA SER A 30 12.78 11.29 -5.33
C SER A 30 12.84 10.86 -6.79
N ASP A 31 13.24 9.61 -7.06
CA ASP A 31 13.30 8.99 -8.38
C ASP A 31 13.06 7.48 -8.28
N LEU A 32 11.83 7.07 -8.55
CA LEU A 32 11.38 5.68 -8.53
C LEU A 32 11.60 4.95 -9.87
N SER A 33 12.26 5.57 -10.85
CA SER A 33 12.59 4.87 -12.08
C SER A 33 13.69 3.84 -11.87
N VAL A 34 13.70 2.82 -12.71
CA VAL A 34 14.76 1.81 -12.78
C VAL A 34 15.40 1.85 -14.17
N GLU A 35 16.69 1.51 -14.24
CA GLU A 35 17.44 1.41 -15.49
C GLU A 35 17.90 -0.03 -15.71
N ILE A 36 17.54 -0.59 -16.86
CA ILE A 36 17.90 -1.96 -17.27
C ILE A 36 18.50 -1.89 -18.68
N ASN A 37 19.75 -2.27 -18.83
CA ASN A 37 20.48 -2.24 -20.11
C ASN A 37 20.44 -0.89 -20.82
N GLY A 38 20.53 0.22 -20.06
CA GLY A 38 20.51 1.59 -20.61
C GLY A 38 19.11 2.11 -20.95
N GLU A 39 18.07 1.30 -20.78
CA GLU A 39 16.68 1.72 -20.93
C GLU A 39 16.09 2.09 -19.58
N ARG A 40 15.43 3.27 -19.52
CA ARG A 40 14.80 3.80 -18.30
C ARG A 40 13.32 3.47 -18.27
N TYR A 41 12.91 2.79 -17.20
CA TYR A 41 11.54 2.43 -16.92
C TYR A 41 10.96 3.35 -15.83
N SER A 42 9.81 3.94 -16.11
CA SER A 42 9.02 4.71 -15.16
C SER A 42 7.58 4.21 -15.19
N GLY A 43 6.84 4.45 -14.11
CA GLY A 43 5.47 3.95 -13.96
C GLY A 43 4.47 5.05 -13.61
N LEU A 44 3.37 4.64 -13.01
CA LEU A 44 2.34 5.55 -12.53
C LEU A 44 2.91 6.54 -11.52
N PRO A 45 2.39 7.77 -11.44
CA PRO A 45 2.67 8.65 -10.31
C PRO A 45 2.29 7.96 -9.00
N LEU A 46 3.13 8.08 -7.97
CA LEU A 46 2.88 7.44 -6.67
C LEU A 46 1.52 7.80 -6.08
N ALA A 47 1.06 9.04 -6.29
CA ALA A 47 -0.23 9.53 -5.83
C ALA A 47 -1.44 8.87 -6.55
N GLU A 48 -1.23 8.22 -7.69
CA GLU A 48 -2.25 7.59 -8.51
C GLU A 48 -2.14 6.06 -8.50
N ALA A 49 -1.04 5.53 -7.96
CA ALA A 49 -0.77 4.11 -7.99
C ALA A 49 -1.66 3.31 -7.03
N PRO A 50 -2.18 2.14 -7.46
CA PRO A 50 -2.84 1.19 -6.58
C PRO A 50 -1.80 0.37 -5.80
N ALA A 51 -2.18 -0.20 -4.67
CA ALA A 51 -1.34 -1.16 -3.96
C ALA A 51 -1.40 -2.56 -4.57
N SER A 52 -2.50 -2.90 -5.24
CA SER A 52 -2.62 -4.15 -5.99
C SER A 52 -3.45 -3.95 -7.25
N ARG A 53 -3.35 -4.90 -8.17
CA ARG A 53 -4.10 -4.85 -9.43
C ARG A 53 -5.62 -5.05 -9.25
N SER A 54 -6.03 -5.92 -8.33
CA SER A 54 -7.43 -6.35 -8.20
C SER A 54 -7.85 -6.77 -6.79
N HIS A 55 -6.95 -6.69 -5.80
CA HIS A 55 -7.21 -7.07 -4.42
C HIS A 55 -7.34 -5.83 -3.53
N HIS A 56 -6.58 -5.77 -2.44
CA HIS A 56 -6.60 -4.65 -1.52
C HIS A 56 -6.14 -3.35 -2.19
N HIS A 57 -6.70 -2.24 -1.79
CA HIS A 57 -6.31 -0.88 -2.24
C HIS A 57 -6.14 -0.76 -3.78
N SER A 58 -7.00 -1.43 -4.56
CA SER A 58 -6.94 -1.44 -6.03
C SER A 58 -7.67 -0.24 -6.65
N TYR A 59 -7.28 0.97 -6.26
CA TYR A 59 -7.81 2.25 -6.69
C TYR A 59 -6.72 3.32 -6.70
N PRO A 60 -6.91 4.45 -7.40
CA PRO A 60 -5.94 5.54 -7.44
C PRO A 60 -5.58 6.05 -6.05
N GLY A 61 -4.29 6.13 -5.73
CA GLY A 61 -3.78 6.51 -4.41
C GLY A 61 -3.80 5.41 -3.35
N GLY A 62 -4.30 4.22 -3.69
CA GLY A 62 -4.39 3.08 -2.78
C GLY A 62 -3.04 2.64 -2.21
N LEU A 63 -1.94 2.77 -2.98
CA LEU A 63 -0.61 2.46 -2.48
C LEU A 63 -0.18 3.38 -1.33
N ILE A 64 -0.50 4.67 -1.41
CA ILE A 64 -0.21 5.61 -0.30
C ILE A 64 -1.03 5.25 0.93
N GLU A 65 -2.32 4.95 0.77
CA GLU A 65 -3.18 4.54 1.89
C GLU A 65 -2.68 3.25 2.55
N HIS A 66 -2.31 2.25 1.74
CA HIS A 66 -1.72 1.01 2.21
C HIS A 66 -0.45 1.26 3.04
N ILE A 67 0.52 2.02 2.53
CA ILE A 67 1.75 2.36 3.27
C ILE A 67 1.42 3.06 4.59
N LEU A 68 0.48 4.00 4.61
CA LEU A 68 0.09 4.75 5.81
C LEU A 68 -0.62 3.88 6.85
N SER A 69 -1.46 2.96 6.42
CA SER A 69 -2.14 2.02 7.31
C SER A 69 -1.16 0.99 7.85
N THR A 70 -0.37 0.37 6.98
CA THR A 70 0.65 -0.62 7.35
C THR A 70 1.65 -0.06 8.37
N ILE A 71 2.10 1.20 8.22
CA ILE A 71 3.03 1.80 9.19
C ILE A 71 2.39 2.00 10.57
N ASN A 72 1.11 2.36 10.63
CA ASN A 72 0.41 2.49 11.92
C ASN A 72 0.30 1.13 12.64
N ILE A 73 -0.04 0.07 11.90
CA ILE A 73 -0.08 -1.29 12.43
C ILE A 73 1.32 -1.75 12.90
N ALA A 74 2.34 -1.54 12.07
CA ALA A 74 3.71 -1.91 12.40
C ALA A 74 4.23 -1.21 13.67
N LEU A 75 3.92 0.07 13.84
CA LEU A 75 4.33 0.82 15.04
C LEU A 75 3.58 0.35 16.30
N ALA A 76 2.31 -0.04 16.19
CA ALA A 76 1.56 -0.66 17.29
C ALA A 76 2.16 -2.03 17.67
N LEU A 77 2.61 -2.81 16.69
CA LEU A 77 3.33 -4.06 16.94
C LEU A 77 4.69 -3.81 17.62
N CYS A 78 5.43 -2.78 17.21
CA CYS A 78 6.66 -2.37 17.92
C CYS A 78 6.37 -2.05 19.38
N ASP A 79 5.32 -1.27 19.66
CA ASP A 79 4.89 -0.94 21.03
C ASP A 79 4.57 -2.19 21.84
N SER A 80 3.87 -3.18 21.25
CA SER A 80 3.57 -4.44 21.91
C SER A 80 4.84 -5.24 22.23
N VAL A 81 5.78 -5.35 21.28
CA VAL A 81 7.04 -6.06 21.49
C VAL A 81 7.84 -5.43 22.62
N GLU A 82 7.96 -4.09 22.63
CA GLU A 82 8.79 -3.39 23.61
C GLU A 82 8.14 -3.34 25.00
N ARG A 83 6.83 -3.04 25.09
CA ARG A 83 6.16 -2.80 26.38
C ARG A 83 5.62 -4.05 27.03
N ILE A 84 5.18 -5.05 26.27
CA ILE A 84 4.57 -6.25 26.80
C ILE A 84 5.56 -7.40 26.90
N TYR A 85 6.37 -7.59 25.85
CA TYR A 85 7.32 -8.71 25.79
C TYR A 85 8.73 -8.32 26.23
N GLY A 86 9.03 -7.04 26.48
CA GLY A 86 10.36 -6.55 26.86
C GLY A 86 11.42 -6.73 25.76
N GLY A 87 10.97 -6.92 24.50
CA GLY A 87 11.87 -7.06 23.35
C GLY A 87 12.47 -5.72 22.93
N ARG A 88 13.38 -5.79 21.95
CA ARG A 88 13.98 -4.60 21.32
C ARG A 88 13.68 -4.62 19.84
N VAL A 89 13.34 -3.46 19.28
CA VAL A 89 13.04 -3.28 17.87
C VAL A 89 13.76 -2.06 17.33
N ASP A 90 14.43 -2.22 16.20
CA ASP A 90 14.95 -1.08 15.43
C ASP A 90 13.80 -0.44 14.64
N ARG A 91 13.18 0.59 15.23
CA ARG A 91 12.05 1.29 14.61
C ARG A 91 12.42 2.02 13.33
N ASP A 92 13.68 2.42 13.15
CA ASP A 92 14.15 3.06 11.92
C ASP A 92 14.11 2.06 10.76
N LEU A 93 14.53 0.83 11.00
CA LEU A 93 14.43 -0.26 10.02
C LEU A 93 12.96 -0.63 9.71
N VAL A 94 12.08 -0.69 10.73
CA VAL A 94 10.65 -0.96 10.52
C VAL A 94 10.01 0.14 9.66
N ILE A 95 10.25 1.42 9.98
CA ILE A 95 9.71 2.54 9.19
C ILE A 95 10.24 2.48 7.75
N GLY A 96 11.55 2.28 7.58
CA GLY A 96 12.17 2.17 6.27
C GLY A 96 11.63 0.99 5.46
N GLY A 97 11.47 -0.18 6.09
CA GLY A 97 10.95 -1.39 5.48
C GLY A 97 9.53 -1.22 4.97
N VAL A 98 8.62 -0.74 5.84
CA VAL A 98 7.22 -0.51 5.45
C VAL A 98 7.08 0.56 4.37
N VAL A 99 7.85 1.66 4.44
CA VAL A 99 7.77 2.70 3.40
C VAL A 99 8.25 2.18 2.04
N LEU A 100 9.20 1.25 2.03
CA LEU A 100 9.83 0.80 0.78
C LEU A 100 9.22 -0.48 0.21
N HIS A 101 8.63 -1.40 1.00
CA HIS A 101 8.33 -2.77 0.56
C HIS A 101 7.57 -2.85 -0.77
N ASP A 102 6.68 -1.92 -1.03
CA ASP A 102 5.80 -1.88 -2.21
C ASP A 102 6.07 -0.71 -3.16
N ILE A 103 7.09 0.10 -2.88
CA ILE A 103 7.27 1.41 -3.51
C ILE A 103 7.53 1.37 -5.02
N LEU A 104 7.94 0.23 -5.58
CA LEU A 104 8.12 0.03 -7.01
C LEU A 104 6.92 -0.62 -7.72
N LYS A 105 5.81 -0.90 -7.03
CA LYS A 105 4.54 -1.34 -7.67
C LYS A 105 4.08 -0.41 -8.80
N PRO A 106 4.24 0.93 -8.73
CA PRO A 106 3.90 1.82 -9.83
C PRO A 106 4.54 1.47 -11.18
N LEU A 107 5.72 0.83 -11.19
CA LEU A 107 6.39 0.41 -12.42
C LEU A 107 5.78 -0.86 -13.02
N THR A 108 5.14 -1.66 -12.19
CA THR A 108 4.61 -2.98 -12.59
C THR A 108 3.16 -2.94 -13.04
N TYR A 109 2.49 -1.80 -12.91
CA TYR A 109 1.09 -1.61 -13.30
C TYR A 109 0.90 -0.44 -14.26
N TYR A 110 -0.16 -0.52 -15.07
CA TYR A 110 -0.71 0.62 -15.81
C TYR A 110 -2.24 0.61 -15.68
N GLU A 111 -2.84 1.77 -15.77
CA GLU A 111 -4.28 1.91 -15.78
C GLU A 111 -4.81 1.65 -17.19
N LYS A 112 -5.79 0.76 -17.31
CA LYS A 112 -6.54 0.49 -18.52
C LYS A 112 -7.84 1.31 -18.51
N ASP A 113 -8.42 1.54 -19.69
CA ASP A 113 -9.72 2.18 -19.85
C ASP A 113 -10.74 1.59 -18.87
N GLY A 114 -11.49 2.49 -18.21
CA GLY A 114 -12.44 2.08 -17.20
C GLY A 114 -11.87 1.99 -15.76
N GLY A 115 -10.59 2.35 -15.53
CA GLY A 115 -9.98 2.43 -14.19
C GLY A 115 -9.58 1.09 -13.58
N SER A 116 -9.47 0.05 -14.40
CA SER A 116 -8.88 -1.22 -14.00
C SER A 116 -7.37 -1.20 -14.21
N TYR A 117 -6.62 -1.98 -13.40
CA TYR A 117 -5.17 -2.07 -13.53
C TYR A 117 -4.74 -3.37 -14.20
N ARG A 118 -3.66 -3.30 -14.98
CA ARG A 118 -3.01 -4.43 -15.64
C ARG A 118 -1.51 -4.38 -15.37
N ASN A 119 -0.86 -5.52 -15.54
CA ASN A 119 0.60 -5.55 -15.49
C ASN A 119 1.18 -4.76 -16.65
N SER A 120 2.18 -3.93 -16.36
CA SER A 120 3.00 -3.29 -17.40
C SER A 120 3.87 -4.35 -18.12
N PRO A 121 4.45 -4.06 -19.29
CA PRO A 121 5.40 -4.97 -19.94
C PRO A 121 6.59 -5.36 -19.04
N LEU A 122 7.00 -4.46 -18.13
CA LEU A 122 8.00 -4.77 -17.11
C LEU A 122 7.41 -5.69 -16.04
N GLY A 123 6.20 -5.39 -15.54
CA GLY A 123 5.50 -6.16 -14.51
C GLY A 123 5.07 -7.58 -14.93
N GLU A 124 5.04 -7.86 -16.24
CA GLU A 124 4.84 -9.22 -16.74
C GLU A 124 6.11 -10.09 -16.68
N ARG A 125 7.27 -9.48 -16.54
CA ARG A 125 8.58 -10.14 -16.53
C ARG A 125 9.26 -10.14 -15.18
N LEU A 126 9.07 -9.09 -14.40
CA LEU A 126 9.69 -8.91 -13.08
C LEU A 126 8.64 -8.38 -12.11
N ASP A 127 8.54 -9.01 -10.96
CA ASP A 127 7.72 -8.48 -9.85
C ASP A 127 8.39 -7.28 -9.18
N HIS A 128 7.57 -6.48 -8.48
CA HIS A 128 8.03 -5.27 -7.81
C HIS A 128 9.11 -5.54 -6.74
N LEU A 129 9.05 -6.70 -6.08
CA LEU A 129 9.99 -7.04 -5.00
C LEU A 129 11.37 -7.37 -5.55
N THR A 130 11.44 -8.14 -6.64
CA THR A 130 12.69 -8.41 -7.37
C THR A 130 13.34 -7.12 -7.85
N LEU A 131 12.55 -6.22 -8.45
CA LEU A 131 13.04 -4.90 -8.88
C LEU A 131 13.55 -4.08 -7.70
N LEU A 132 12.80 -4.04 -6.60
CA LEU A 132 13.14 -3.25 -5.42
C LEU A 132 14.42 -3.74 -4.75
N VAL A 133 14.56 -5.05 -4.53
CA VAL A 133 15.77 -5.62 -3.96
C VAL A 133 16.99 -5.32 -4.83
N SER A 134 16.86 -5.45 -6.15
CA SER A 134 17.94 -5.10 -7.09
C SER A 134 18.36 -3.63 -6.98
N GLU A 135 17.39 -2.72 -6.95
CA GLU A 135 17.67 -1.28 -6.80
C GLU A 135 18.24 -0.92 -5.43
N MET A 136 17.80 -1.58 -4.36
CA MET A 136 18.36 -1.38 -3.03
C MET A 136 19.83 -1.82 -2.95
N LEU A 137 20.18 -2.95 -3.58
CA LEU A 137 21.57 -3.42 -3.70
C LEU A 137 22.43 -2.43 -4.47
N LYS A 138 21.99 -1.98 -5.65
CA LYS A 138 22.70 -0.96 -6.47
C LYS A 138 22.94 0.32 -5.68
N ARG A 139 22.03 0.71 -4.81
CA ARG A 139 22.11 1.95 -4.01
C ARG A 139 22.73 1.74 -2.62
N ASN A 140 23.31 0.57 -2.37
CA ASN A 140 24.03 0.24 -1.13
C ASN A 140 23.18 0.45 0.15
N PHE A 141 21.91 -0.01 0.14
CA PHE A 141 21.11 -0.05 1.35
C PHE A 141 21.66 -1.09 2.35
N PRO A 142 21.46 -0.91 3.67
CA PRO A 142 21.86 -1.91 4.65
C PRO A 142 21.19 -3.26 4.39
N LEU A 143 21.95 -4.35 4.56
CA LEU A 143 21.43 -5.72 4.36
C LEU A 143 20.21 -6.01 5.23
N SER A 144 20.19 -5.48 6.47
CA SER A 144 19.03 -5.58 7.38
C SER A 144 17.75 -5.01 6.77
N LEU A 145 17.82 -3.85 6.13
CA LEU A 145 16.65 -3.26 5.47
C LEU A 145 16.27 -4.00 4.19
N ILE A 146 17.26 -4.45 3.41
CA ILE A 146 17.01 -5.30 2.22
C ILE A 146 16.30 -6.58 2.64
N HIS A 147 16.72 -7.21 3.75
CA HIS A 147 16.07 -8.42 4.28
C HIS A 147 14.61 -8.16 4.65
N ILE A 148 14.30 -7.04 5.34
CA ILE A 148 12.93 -6.68 5.69
C ILE A 148 12.05 -6.59 4.44
N VAL A 149 12.52 -5.90 3.42
CA VAL A 149 11.81 -5.76 2.15
C VAL A 149 11.65 -7.12 1.45
N ALA A 150 12.73 -7.89 1.31
CA ALA A 150 12.69 -9.20 0.66
C ALA A 150 11.76 -10.21 1.37
N ALA A 151 11.56 -10.05 2.68
CA ALA A 151 10.74 -10.91 3.52
C ALA A 151 9.30 -10.39 3.74
N SER A 152 8.92 -9.25 3.15
CA SER A 152 7.62 -8.61 3.39
C SER A 152 6.43 -9.53 3.07
N HIS A 153 6.53 -10.35 2.03
CA HIS A 153 5.48 -11.32 1.64
C HIS A 153 5.56 -12.66 2.40
N GLY A 154 6.40 -12.77 3.43
CA GLY A 154 6.51 -13.97 4.26
C GLY A 154 6.81 -15.23 3.47
N GLN A 155 5.99 -16.29 3.67
CA GLN A 155 6.19 -17.56 2.98
C GLN A 155 5.88 -17.52 1.47
N ALA A 156 5.11 -16.54 1.02
CA ALA A 156 4.83 -16.32 -0.40
C ALA A 156 5.94 -15.55 -1.12
N GLY A 157 6.87 -14.97 -0.37
CA GLY A 157 8.02 -14.22 -0.88
C GLY A 157 9.28 -15.08 -1.07
N PRO A 158 10.37 -14.49 -1.57
CA PRO A 158 11.63 -15.19 -1.82
C PRO A 158 12.33 -15.68 -0.55
N ILE A 159 12.05 -15.06 0.59
CA ILE A 159 12.62 -15.43 1.89
C ILE A 159 11.64 -15.11 3.03
N SER A 160 11.56 -15.99 4.04
CA SER A 160 10.77 -15.76 5.25
C SER A 160 11.45 -14.77 6.19
N PRO A 161 10.70 -14.01 7.02
CA PRO A 161 11.25 -13.12 8.03
C PRO A 161 12.21 -13.84 9.00
N LYS A 162 13.39 -13.28 9.21
CA LYS A 162 14.44 -13.82 10.12
C LYS A 162 14.79 -12.86 11.25
N THR A 163 14.23 -11.66 11.25
CA THR A 163 14.39 -10.65 12.32
C THR A 163 13.02 -10.20 12.80
N ILE A 164 12.99 -9.61 14.01
CA ILE A 164 11.74 -9.09 14.57
C ILE A 164 11.18 -7.95 13.72
N GLU A 165 12.03 -7.12 13.15
CA GLU A 165 11.63 -6.02 12.26
C GLU A 165 10.99 -6.54 10.98
N ALA A 166 11.58 -7.59 10.36
CA ALA A 166 11.01 -8.22 9.18
C ALA A 166 9.67 -8.90 9.48
N LEU A 167 9.55 -9.56 10.63
CA LEU A 167 8.30 -10.18 11.05
C LEU A 167 7.21 -9.13 11.31
N ILE A 168 7.54 -8.02 11.97
CA ILE A 168 6.60 -6.91 12.20
C ILE A 168 6.12 -6.32 10.87
N CYS A 169 7.02 -6.05 9.92
CA CYS A 169 6.66 -5.52 8.62
C CYS A 169 5.75 -6.48 7.85
N HIS A 170 6.08 -7.77 7.82
CA HIS A 170 5.25 -8.79 7.17
C HIS A 170 3.85 -8.89 7.78
N ILE A 171 3.73 -8.99 9.12
CA ILE A 171 2.43 -9.08 9.81
C ILE A 171 1.60 -7.81 9.55
N ALA A 172 2.22 -6.64 9.56
CA ALA A 172 1.53 -5.38 9.34
C ALA A 172 1.00 -5.26 7.90
N ASP A 173 1.80 -5.68 6.91
CA ASP A 173 1.40 -5.73 5.49
C ASP A 173 0.22 -6.70 5.29
N ASP A 174 0.33 -7.93 5.78
CA ASP A 174 -0.70 -8.94 5.67
C ASP A 174 -2.01 -8.52 6.37
N ALA A 175 -1.91 -7.91 7.56
CA ALA A 175 -3.06 -7.44 8.32
C ALA A 175 -3.82 -6.31 7.58
N ASP A 176 -3.11 -5.30 7.06
CA ASP A 176 -3.73 -4.21 6.29
C ASP A 176 -4.34 -4.73 4.99
N SER A 177 -3.60 -5.55 4.26
CA SER A 177 -4.04 -6.13 2.98
C SER A 177 -5.32 -6.94 3.14
N LYS A 178 -5.39 -7.81 4.15
CA LYS A 178 -6.59 -8.61 4.45
C LYS A 178 -7.75 -7.75 4.91
N MET A 179 -7.52 -6.84 5.86
CA MET A 179 -8.57 -5.97 6.37
C MET A 179 -9.20 -5.15 5.25
N ASN A 180 -8.38 -4.51 4.41
CA ASN A 180 -8.89 -3.71 3.31
C ASN A 180 -9.65 -4.56 2.29
N TRP A 181 -9.13 -5.74 1.94
CA TRP A 181 -9.78 -6.67 1.03
C TRP A 181 -11.18 -7.07 1.50
N GLU A 182 -11.32 -7.48 2.76
CA GLU A 182 -12.60 -7.90 3.33
C GLU A 182 -13.59 -6.72 3.41
N VAL A 183 -13.14 -5.54 3.79
CA VAL A 183 -13.97 -4.33 3.84
C VAL A 183 -14.48 -3.94 2.45
N LEU A 184 -13.62 -3.96 1.43
CA LEU A 184 -14.02 -3.67 0.04
C LEU A 184 -15.02 -4.71 -0.48
N ASN A 185 -14.80 -5.99 -0.23
CA ASN A 185 -15.70 -7.06 -0.66
C ASN A 185 -17.06 -6.95 0.02
N ALA A 186 -17.07 -6.73 1.34
CA ALA A 186 -18.31 -6.55 2.08
C ALA A 186 -19.12 -5.34 1.55
N ALA A 187 -18.46 -4.21 1.31
CA ALA A 187 -19.13 -3.03 0.78
C ALA A 187 -19.65 -3.24 -0.64
N LYS A 188 -18.88 -3.88 -1.53
CA LYS A 188 -19.32 -4.24 -2.88
C LYS A 188 -20.52 -5.19 -2.87
N TYR A 189 -20.50 -6.19 -1.99
CA TYR A 189 -21.63 -7.08 -1.79
C TYR A 189 -22.88 -6.32 -1.38
N LEU A 190 -22.79 -5.47 -0.34
CA LEU A 190 -23.92 -4.68 0.16
C LEU A 190 -24.52 -3.76 -0.91
N VAL A 191 -23.69 -3.10 -1.70
CA VAL A 191 -24.15 -2.26 -2.81
C VAL A 191 -24.87 -3.07 -3.86
N ARG A 192 -24.31 -4.22 -4.26
CA ARG A 192 -24.93 -5.11 -5.25
C ARG A 192 -26.29 -5.63 -4.80
N GLU A 193 -26.44 -6.03 -3.52
CA GLU A 193 -27.71 -6.50 -2.96
C GLU A 193 -28.80 -5.41 -3.03
N VAL A 194 -28.45 -4.15 -2.82
CA VAL A 194 -29.40 -3.04 -2.80
C VAL A 194 -29.69 -2.49 -4.21
N THR A 195 -28.70 -2.47 -5.11
CA THR A 195 -28.82 -1.79 -6.41
C THR A 195 -28.98 -2.75 -7.59
N GLY A 196 -28.67 -4.03 -7.42
CA GLY A 196 -28.54 -5.01 -8.49
C GLY A 196 -27.32 -4.83 -9.39
N GLU A 197 -26.50 -3.81 -9.14
CA GLU A 197 -25.35 -3.44 -9.98
C GLU A 197 -24.04 -3.46 -9.17
N PRO A 198 -22.93 -3.92 -9.75
CA PRO A 198 -21.63 -3.85 -9.10
C PRO A 198 -21.10 -2.41 -9.12
N TRP A 199 -20.43 -1.99 -8.03
CA TRP A 199 -19.60 -0.80 -8.00
C TRP A 199 -18.12 -1.22 -8.03
N ASP A 200 -17.56 -1.24 -9.23
CA ASP A 200 -16.17 -1.70 -9.42
C ASP A 200 -15.16 -0.71 -8.87
N ARG A 201 -15.48 0.59 -8.95
CA ARG A 201 -14.63 1.66 -8.43
C ARG A 201 -15.07 2.06 -7.03
N MET A 202 -14.38 1.54 -6.03
CA MET A 202 -14.63 1.84 -4.63
C MET A 202 -13.30 1.97 -3.90
N ASP A 203 -13.09 3.11 -3.26
CA ASP A 203 -11.97 3.31 -2.33
C ASP A 203 -12.34 2.87 -0.90
N SER A 204 -11.34 2.82 -0.02
CA SER A 204 -11.56 2.44 1.38
C SER A 204 -12.55 3.36 2.08
N LYS A 205 -12.49 4.66 1.84
CA LYS A 205 -13.38 5.63 2.49
C LYS A 205 -14.84 5.36 2.17
N MET A 206 -15.12 5.12 0.90
CA MET A 206 -16.47 4.77 0.46
C MET A 206 -16.91 3.42 1.03
N ALA A 207 -16.02 2.43 1.06
CA ALA A 207 -16.35 1.12 1.61
C ALA A 207 -16.72 1.21 3.10
N PHE A 208 -15.93 1.89 3.93
CA PHE A 208 -16.24 2.10 5.34
C PHE A 208 -17.53 2.90 5.55
N MET A 209 -17.81 3.89 4.70
CA MET A 209 -19.05 4.65 4.74
C MET A 209 -20.28 3.75 4.47
N ILE A 210 -20.21 2.87 3.47
CA ILE A 210 -21.27 1.90 3.14
C ILE A 210 -21.51 0.94 4.32
N LEU A 211 -20.44 0.44 4.94
CA LEU A 211 -20.56 -0.41 6.13
C LEU A 211 -21.24 0.32 7.30
N ALA A 212 -20.88 1.59 7.52
CA ALA A 212 -21.51 2.43 8.56
C ALA A 212 -22.99 2.64 8.27
N TRP A 213 -23.39 2.99 7.06
CA TRP A 213 -24.80 3.13 6.67
C TRP A 213 -25.61 1.86 6.93
N LYS A 214 -25.00 0.68 6.62
CA LYS A 214 -25.64 -0.60 6.88
C LYS A 214 -25.79 -0.87 8.38
N ALA A 215 -24.75 -0.56 9.18
CA ALA A 215 -24.76 -0.77 10.62
C ALA A 215 -25.78 0.12 11.35
N GLU A 216 -25.90 1.37 10.93
CA GLU A 216 -26.79 2.36 11.55
C GLU A 216 -28.25 2.22 11.12
N GLY A 217 -28.52 1.99 9.83
CA GLY A 217 -29.87 2.04 9.27
C GLY A 217 -30.42 0.72 8.71
N GLY A 218 -29.70 -0.38 8.90
CA GLY A 218 -30.10 -1.67 8.32
C GLY A 218 -30.13 -1.65 6.79
N TRP A 219 -30.94 -2.50 6.18
CA TRP A 219 -31.06 -2.56 4.72
C TRP A 219 -31.78 -1.35 4.12
N GLU A 220 -32.82 -0.84 4.78
CA GLU A 220 -33.60 0.32 4.32
C GLU A 220 -32.77 1.60 4.41
N GLY A 221 -32.04 1.80 5.51
CA GLY A 221 -31.12 2.93 5.65
C GLY A 221 -30.02 2.90 4.60
N LEU A 222 -29.40 1.75 4.37
CA LEU A 222 -28.39 1.59 3.33
C LEU A 222 -28.94 1.96 1.95
N LYS A 223 -30.13 1.46 1.58
CA LYS A 223 -30.77 1.76 0.31
C LYS A 223 -31.01 3.27 0.12
N SER A 224 -31.60 3.91 1.14
CA SER A 224 -31.83 5.36 1.14
C SER A 224 -30.56 6.17 0.96
N GLN A 225 -29.49 5.83 1.67
CA GLN A 225 -28.20 6.52 1.59
C GLN A 225 -27.51 6.34 0.22
N ILE A 226 -27.60 5.13 -0.38
CA ILE A 226 -27.04 4.88 -1.72
C ILE A 226 -27.81 5.66 -2.78
N GLU A 227 -29.15 5.72 -2.70
CA GLU A 227 -29.98 6.50 -3.63
C GLU A 227 -29.65 8.00 -3.53
N GLU A 228 -29.51 8.51 -2.31
CA GLU A 228 -29.13 9.90 -2.08
C GLU A 228 -27.72 10.20 -2.63
N PHE A 229 -26.76 9.32 -2.42
CA PHE A 229 -25.40 9.44 -2.93
C PHE A 229 -25.37 9.46 -4.47
N LYS A 230 -26.11 8.54 -5.12
CA LYS A 230 -26.23 8.51 -6.59
C LYS A 230 -26.83 9.81 -7.13
N ARG A 231 -27.87 10.34 -6.48
CA ARG A 231 -28.52 11.61 -6.87
C ARG A 231 -27.55 12.79 -6.77
N LYS A 232 -26.81 12.92 -5.68
CA LYS A 232 -25.82 13.99 -5.50
C LYS A 232 -24.68 13.90 -6.51
N SER A 233 -24.20 12.69 -6.81
CA SER A 233 -23.14 12.46 -7.80
C SER A 233 -23.57 12.72 -9.24
N SER A 234 -24.86 12.61 -9.55
CA SER A 234 -25.42 12.91 -10.87
C SER A 234 -25.65 14.42 -11.11
N ILE A 235 -25.75 15.21 -10.05
CA ILE A 235 -25.91 16.67 -10.11
C ILE A 235 -24.57 17.39 -10.32
N CYS A 236 -23.45 16.71 -10.04
CA CYS A 236 -22.10 17.27 -10.19
C CYS A 236 -21.42 16.90 -11.52
N LYS A 237 -22.16 16.33 -12.47
CA LYS A 237 -21.74 16.11 -13.87
C LYS A 237 -22.42 17.12 -14.78
#